data_e642e92d7bd91423d163afcc71cb39d3
#
_entry.id   e642e92d7bd91423d163afcc71cb39d3
#
_cell.length_a   1.000
_cell.length_b   1.000
_cell.length_c   1.000
_cell.angle_alpha   90.00
_cell.angle_beta   90.00
_cell.angle_gamma   90.00
#
_symmetry.space_group_name_H-M   'P 1'
#
loop_
_entity.id
_entity.type
_entity.pdbx_description
1 polymer ?
#
loop_
_entity_poly.entity_id
_entity_poly.type
_entity_poly.pdbx_seq_one_letter_code
_entity_poly.pdbx_strand_id
1 'polypeptide(L)'
;MIQVESNLEVADNSGARKVQCIKVIGGAGRRYASVGDVIIVSVKKANPRGKVKQGDVQRALIVRTKKEIRREDGSTIRFDSNAAVLVNKDGEPIGTRIFGPVTRELRAHGFVKIMSLAPEVL
;
A
#
# COMPACT_ATOMS: atom_id res chain seq x y z
N MET A 1 -5.16 -2.70 10.75
CA MET A 1 -4.82 -3.88 9.94
C MET A 1 -5.79 -4.00 8.78
N ILE A 2 -5.31 -4.54 7.69
CA ILE A 2 -6.07 -4.60 6.45
C ILE A 2 -6.54 -6.04 6.24
N GLN A 3 -7.80 -6.18 5.87
CA GLN A 3 -8.41 -7.48 5.57
C GLN A 3 -9.22 -7.39 4.29
N VAL A 4 -9.75 -8.51 3.84
CA VAL A 4 -10.66 -8.54 2.67
C VAL A 4 -11.80 -7.56 2.89
N GLU A 5 -12.14 -6.80 1.86
CA GLU A 5 -13.13 -5.72 1.84
C GLU A 5 -12.70 -4.42 2.52
N SER A 6 -11.48 -4.33 3.07
CA SER A 6 -10.95 -3.05 3.55
C SER A 6 -10.74 -2.09 2.39
N ASN A 7 -11.10 -0.82 2.60
CA ASN A 7 -10.88 0.24 1.63
C ASN A 7 -9.61 1.00 1.96
N LEU A 8 -8.82 1.32 0.94
CA LEU A 8 -7.58 2.07 1.10
C LEU A 8 -7.54 3.22 0.11
N GLU A 9 -6.84 4.28 0.50
CA GLU A 9 -6.49 5.36 -0.40
C GLU A 9 -5.24 4.95 -1.19
N VAL A 10 -5.09 5.46 -2.40
CA VAL A 10 -3.89 5.23 -3.21
C VAL A 10 -2.98 6.44 -3.08
N ALA A 11 -1.74 6.18 -2.66
CA ALA A 11 -0.77 7.22 -2.34
C ALA A 11 0.24 7.44 -3.47
N ASP A 12 -0.12 7.13 -4.72
CA ASP A 12 0.77 7.32 -5.85
C ASP A 12 0.05 8.02 -7.01
N ASN A 13 0.81 8.29 -8.07
CA ASN A 13 0.28 8.95 -9.27
C ASN A 13 -0.05 7.98 -10.41
N SER A 14 -0.38 6.73 -10.08
CA SER A 14 -0.79 5.72 -11.06
C SER A 14 -2.13 6.01 -11.70
N GLY A 15 -2.93 6.87 -11.08
CA GLY A 15 -4.27 7.20 -11.54
C GLY A 15 -5.37 6.60 -10.70
N ALA A 16 -5.11 5.55 -9.95
CA ALA A 16 -6.07 5.01 -9.01
C ALA A 16 -6.19 5.96 -7.80
N ARG A 17 -7.40 6.12 -7.28
CA ARG A 17 -7.67 6.98 -6.13
C ARG A 17 -8.11 6.20 -4.90
N LYS A 18 -8.96 5.18 -5.08
CA LYS A 18 -9.43 4.30 -4.02
C LYS A 18 -9.42 2.87 -4.51
N VAL A 19 -9.02 1.98 -3.62
CA VAL A 19 -8.98 0.54 -3.89
C VAL A 19 -9.58 -0.21 -2.73
N GLN A 20 -10.04 -1.43 -2.99
CA GLN A 20 -10.58 -2.32 -1.98
C GLN A 20 -9.78 -3.62 -1.99
N CYS A 21 -9.37 -4.07 -0.81
CA CYS A 21 -8.66 -5.33 -0.68
C CYS A 21 -9.59 -6.50 -0.99
N ILE A 22 -9.18 -7.36 -1.92
CA ILE A 22 -9.93 -8.57 -2.26
C ILE A 22 -9.21 -9.84 -1.82
N LYS A 23 -7.91 -9.77 -1.58
CA LYS A 23 -7.15 -10.92 -1.09
C LYS A 23 -5.88 -10.47 -0.38
N VAL A 24 -5.60 -11.10 0.75
CA VAL A 24 -4.32 -10.93 1.46
C VAL A 24 -3.38 -12.04 1.01
N ILE A 25 -2.22 -11.66 0.47
CA ILE A 25 -1.22 -12.59 -0.04
C ILE A 25 -0.29 -13.03 1.11
N GLY A 26 0.12 -14.26 1.07
CA GLY A 26 1.09 -14.82 2.02
C GLY A 26 0.46 -15.94 2.86
N GLY A 27 0.96 -17.11 2.81
CA GLY A 27 0.59 -18.27 3.61
C GLY A 27 -0.89 -18.62 3.67
N ALA A 28 -1.19 -19.89 3.85
CA ALA A 28 -2.58 -20.35 4.02
C ALA A 28 -3.16 -19.81 5.35
N GLY A 29 -4.41 -19.33 5.31
CA GLY A 29 -5.09 -18.84 6.49
C GLY A 29 -4.76 -17.43 6.93
N ARG A 30 -3.96 -16.71 6.17
CA ARG A 30 -3.62 -15.34 6.49
C ARG A 30 -4.84 -14.44 6.30
N ARG A 31 -5.23 -13.73 7.35
CA ARG A 31 -6.43 -12.87 7.35
C ARG A 31 -6.11 -11.39 7.25
N TYR A 32 -4.97 -10.96 7.80
CA TYR A 32 -4.68 -9.54 7.97
C TYR A 32 -3.35 -9.18 7.35
N ALA A 33 -3.28 -7.98 6.81
CA ALA A 33 -2.07 -7.41 6.27
C ALA A 33 -1.76 -6.10 7.00
N SER A 34 -0.49 -5.75 7.04
CA SER A 34 0.01 -4.52 7.64
C SER A 34 0.98 -3.85 6.69
N VAL A 35 1.65 -2.78 7.15
CA VAL A 35 2.64 -2.08 6.33
C VAL A 35 3.73 -3.06 5.87
N GLY A 36 4.08 -2.95 4.60
CA GLY A 36 5.08 -3.83 3.98
C GLY A 36 4.50 -5.09 3.35
N ASP A 37 3.22 -5.35 3.54
CA ASP A 37 2.55 -6.51 2.94
C ASP A 37 1.94 -6.13 1.59
N VAL A 38 1.97 -7.07 0.66
CA VAL A 38 1.34 -6.93 -0.65
C VAL A 38 -0.03 -7.59 -0.61
N ILE A 39 -1.03 -6.88 -1.11
CA ILE A 39 -2.40 -7.39 -1.22
C ILE A 39 -2.88 -7.28 -2.66
N ILE A 40 -3.94 -7.99 -2.98
CA ILE A 40 -4.63 -7.85 -4.27
C ILE A 40 -5.84 -6.95 -4.03
N VAL A 41 -5.98 -5.93 -4.88
CA VAL A 41 -7.02 -4.93 -4.73
C VAL A 41 -7.81 -4.78 -6.03
N SER A 42 -9.06 -4.32 -5.88
CA SER A 42 -9.88 -3.87 -7.00
C SER A 42 -9.93 -2.35 -6.97
N VAL A 43 -9.68 -1.72 -8.10
CA VAL A 43 -9.71 -0.26 -8.23
C VAL A 43 -11.16 0.20 -8.23
N LYS A 44 -11.56 0.98 -7.23
CA LYS A 44 -12.93 1.47 -7.08
C LYS A 44 -13.13 2.87 -7.66
N LYS A 45 -12.11 3.71 -7.59
CA LYS A 45 -12.11 5.04 -8.20
C LYS A 45 -10.76 5.29 -8.85
N ALA A 46 -10.78 5.79 -10.08
CA ALA A 46 -9.57 6.10 -10.83
C ALA A 46 -9.79 7.34 -11.70
N ASN A 47 -8.71 8.03 -12.00
CA ASN A 47 -8.73 9.13 -12.96
C ASN A 47 -8.89 8.56 -14.36
N PRO A 48 -9.74 9.16 -15.23
CA PRO A 48 -9.98 8.63 -16.58
C PRO A 48 -8.73 8.51 -17.44
N ARG A 49 -7.72 9.32 -17.19
CA ARG A 49 -6.45 9.36 -17.95
C ARG A 49 -5.29 8.66 -17.25
N GLY A 50 -5.55 7.96 -16.16
CA GLY A 50 -4.50 7.27 -15.42
C GLY A 50 -4.05 5.97 -16.08
N LYS A 51 -2.96 5.40 -15.57
CA LYS A 51 -2.42 4.13 -16.04
C LYS A 51 -3.33 2.94 -15.71
N VAL A 52 -4.15 3.07 -14.67
CA VAL A 52 -5.10 2.04 -14.26
C VAL A 52 -6.51 2.58 -14.35
N LYS A 53 -7.45 1.68 -14.55
CA LYS A 53 -8.86 2.02 -14.73
C LYS A 53 -9.72 1.46 -13.61
N GLN A 54 -10.88 2.07 -13.41
CA GLN A 54 -11.87 1.57 -12.46
C GLN A 54 -12.24 0.13 -12.83
N GLY A 55 -12.27 -0.75 -11.84
CA GLY A 55 -12.55 -2.16 -12.03
C GLY A 55 -11.34 -3.05 -12.25
N ASP A 56 -10.17 -2.46 -12.48
CA ASP A 56 -8.94 -3.24 -12.63
C ASP A 56 -8.59 -3.96 -11.33
N VAL A 57 -7.97 -5.14 -11.47
CA VAL A 57 -7.42 -5.90 -10.35
C VAL A 57 -5.92 -5.73 -10.38
N GLN A 58 -5.35 -5.23 -9.30
CA GLN A 58 -3.93 -4.89 -9.21
C GLN A 58 -3.34 -5.38 -7.88
N ARG A 59 -2.02 -5.47 -7.83
CA ARG A 59 -1.30 -5.69 -6.58
C ARG A 59 -1.01 -4.34 -5.94
N ALA A 60 -1.09 -4.27 -4.61
CA ALA A 60 -0.82 -3.06 -3.88
C ALA A 60 0.04 -3.36 -2.66
N LEU A 61 0.99 -2.47 -2.39
CA LEU A 61 1.82 -2.51 -1.19
C LEU A 61 1.25 -1.54 -0.18
N ILE A 62 0.98 -2.01 1.03
CA ILE A 62 0.46 -1.17 2.10
C ILE A 62 1.60 -0.32 2.64
N VAL A 63 1.45 1.00 2.61
CA VAL A 63 2.47 1.95 3.07
C VAL A 63 2.09 2.68 4.35
N ARG A 64 0.80 2.80 4.66
CA ARG A 64 0.30 3.46 5.87
C ARG A 64 -0.92 2.71 6.40
N THR A 65 -1.04 2.63 7.72
CA THR A 65 -2.22 2.03 8.36
C THR A 65 -2.69 2.89 9.52
N LYS A 66 -4.00 2.86 9.80
CA LYS A 66 -4.57 3.47 11.01
C LYS A 66 -4.17 2.68 12.25
N LYS A 67 -4.00 1.38 12.12
CA LYS A 67 -3.54 0.53 13.21
C LYS A 67 -2.09 0.83 13.49
N GLU A 68 -1.76 1.04 14.74
CA GLU A 68 -0.40 1.34 15.17
C GLU A 68 0.57 0.21 14.86
N ILE A 69 1.80 0.59 14.53
CA ILE A 69 2.92 -0.33 14.33
C ILE A 69 3.85 -0.14 15.52
N ARG A 70 4.14 -1.24 16.22
CA ARG A 70 5.09 -1.22 17.34
C ARG A 70 6.50 -1.46 16.80
N ARG A 71 7.44 -0.68 17.28
CA ARG A 71 8.85 -0.79 16.92
C ARG A 71 9.67 -1.35 18.07
N GLU A 72 10.85 -1.88 17.74
CA GLU A 72 11.74 -2.51 18.70
C GLU A 72 12.17 -1.57 19.83
N ASP A 73 12.28 -0.28 19.56
CA ASP A 73 12.66 0.73 20.54
C ASP A 73 11.52 1.13 21.49
N GLY A 74 10.36 0.50 21.36
CA GLY A 74 9.17 0.79 22.16
C GLY A 74 8.29 1.90 21.62
N SER A 75 8.71 2.59 20.57
CA SER A 75 7.87 3.61 19.94
C SER A 75 6.78 2.98 19.08
N THR A 76 5.74 3.75 18.79
CA THR A 76 4.67 3.33 17.90
C THR A 76 4.45 4.40 16.84
N ILE A 77 4.00 3.98 15.66
CA ILE A 77 3.63 4.89 14.59
C ILE A 77 2.27 4.49 14.05
N ARG A 78 1.42 5.48 13.79
CA ARG A 78 0.11 5.29 13.15
C ARG A 78 -0.23 6.49 12.29
N PHE A 79 -1.14 6.28 11.37
CA PHE A 79 -1.57 7.32 10.42
C PHE A 79 -3.08 7.51 10.51
N ASP A 80 -3.57 8.60 9.90
CA ASP A 80 -5.00 8.92 9.90
C ASP A 80 -5.80 8.05 8.94
N SER A 81 -5.14 7.44 7.96
CA SER A 81 -5.81 6.63 6.96
C SER A 81 -4.95 5.43 6.55
N ASN A 82 -5.61 4.43 5.99
CA ASN A 82 -4.93 3.32 5.35
C ASN A 82 -4.60 3.71 3.92
N ALA A 83 -3.36 3.52 3.50
CA ALA A 83 -2.93 3.87 2.15
C ALA A 83 -2.03 2.79 1.57
N ALA A 84 -2.10 2.65 0.26
CA ALA A 84 -1.32 1.70 -0.50
C ALA A 84 -0.80 2.34 -1.77
N VAL A 85 0.25 1.75 -2.33
CA VAL A 85 0.73 2.11 -3.67
C VAL A 85 0.62 0.90 -4.57
N LEU A 86 0.30 1.10 -5.83
CA LEU A 86 0.16 0.00 -6.78
C LEU A 86 1.53 -0.48 -7.24
N VAL A 87 1.69 -1.80 -7.30
CA VAL A 87 2.94 -2.43 -7.71
C VAL A 87 2.65 -3.51 -8.75
N ASN A 88 3.68 -3.85 -9.54
CA ASN A 88 3.58 -4.95 -10.48
C ASN A 88 3.94 -6.29 -9.81
N LYS A 89 4.01 -7.36 -10.60
CA LYS A 89 4.34 -8.70 -10.09
C LYS A 89 5.72 -8.77 -9.45
N ASP A 90 6.64 -7.94 -9.89
CA ASP A 90 8.01 -7.91 -9.38
C ASP A 90 8.17 -7.02 -8.14
N GLY A 91 7.08 -6.40 -7.69
CA GLY A 91 7.10 -5.50 -6.54
C GLY A 91 7.56 -4.09 -6.87
N GLU A 92 7.69 -3.75 -8.14
CA GLU A 92 8.08 -2.41 -8.56
C GLU A 92 6.86 -1.48 -8.64
N PRO A 93 7.02 -0.19 -8.32
CA PRO A 93 5.91 0.74 -8.36
C PRO A 93 5.43 0.98 -9.79
N ILE A 94 4.12 1.06 -9.97
CA ILE A 94 3.50 1.42 -11.25
C ILE A 94 3.61 2.93 -11.46
N GLY A 95 3.40 3.71 -10.41
CA GLY A 95 3.54 5.16 -10.43
C GLY A 95 5.00 5.61 -10.33
N THR A 96 5.23 6.89 -10.58
CA THR A 96 6.56 7.49 -10.50
C THR A 96 6.75 8.36 -9.27
N ARG A 97 5.67 8.64 -8.52
CA ARG A 97 5.71 9.47 -7.31
C ARG A 97 4.84 8.86 -6.23
N ILE A 98 5.23 9.08 -4.99
CA ILE A 98 4.44 8.69 -3.82
C ILE A 98 4.08 9.96 -3.05
N PHE A 99 2.81 10.05 -2.62
CA PHE A 99 2.29 11.19 -1.87
C PHE A 99 2.25 10.86 -0.39
N GLY A 100 2.80 11.77 0.41
CA GLY A 100 2.84 11.62 1.85
C GLY A 100 3.93 10.66 2.34
N PRO A 101 4.00 10.46 3.66
CA PRO A 101 5.06 9.66 4.25
C PRO A 101 4.85 8.16 4.07
N VAL A 102 5.94 7.42 4.08
CA VAL A 102 5.94 5.96 4.20
C VAL A 102 6.74 5.59 5.45
N THR A 103 6.67 4.33 5.87
CA THR A 103 7.41 3.86 7.04
C THR A 103 8.69 3.16 6.63
N ARG A 104 9.69 3.19 7.50
CA ARG A 104 10.97 2.52 7.26
C ARG A 104 10.87 0.99 7.31
N GLU A 105 9.75 0.44 7.79
CA GLU A 105 9.48 -1.00 7.77
C GLU A 105 9.49 -1.57 6.35
N LEU A 106 9.27 -0.74 5.33
CA LEU A 106 9.33 -1.18 3.94
C LEU A 106 10.72 -1.69 3.55
N ARG A 107 11.77 -1.16 4.15
CA ARG A 107 13.14 -1.62 3.89
C ARG A 107 13.34 -3.07 4.29
N ALA A 108 12.79 -3.46 5.43
CA ALA A 108 12.88 -4.82 5.92
C ALA A 108 12.18 -5.82 5.00
N HIS A 109 11.19 -5.37 4.24
CA HIS A 109 10.46 -6.17 3.26
C HIS A 109 11.04 -6.08 1.85
N GLY A 110 12.15 -5.32 1.66
CA GLY A 110 12.84 -5.23 0.37
C GLY A 110 12.32 -4.16 -0.59
N PHE A 111 11.45 -3.26 -0.15
CA PHE A 111 10.85 -2.25 -1.03
C PHE A 111 11.62 -0.92 -1.02
N VAL A 112 12.92 -0.99 -1.22
CA VAL A 112 13.81 0.19 -1.19
C VAL A 112 13.47 1.19 -2.30
N LYS A 113 13.11 0.70 -3.48
CA LYS A 113 12.76 1.56 -4.61
C LYS A 113 11.53 2.41 -4.32
N ILE A 114 10.53 1.83 -3.65
CA ILE A 114 9.33 2.56 -3.26
C ILE A 114 9.67 3.61 -2.20
N MET A 115 10.54 3.28 -1.24
CA MET A 115 10.99 4.24 -0.24
C MET A 115 11.68 5.45 -0.88
N SER A 116 12.46 5.21 -1.94
CA SER A 116 13.19 6.29 -2.61
C SER A 116 12.29 7.29 -3.33
N LEU A 117 11.08 6.88 -3.67
CA LEU A 117 10.09 7.76 -4.32
C LEU A 117 9.27 8.57 -3.32
N ALA A 118 9.32 8.22 -2.05
CA ALA A 118 8.53 8.89 -1.02
C ALA A 118 9.18 10.20 -0.58
N PRO A 119 8.39 11.26 -0.32
CA PRO A 119 8.94 12.53 0.15
C PRO A 119 9.46 12.46 1.58
N GLU A 120 8.98 11.52 2.38
CA GLU A 120 9.36 11.37 3.77
C GLU A 120 9.28 9.92 4.20
N VAL A 121 10.27 9.46 4.95
CA VAL A 121 10.31 8.10 5.51
C VAL A 121 10.32 8.23 7.03
N LEU A 122 9.28 7.73 7.67
CA LEU A 122 9.12 7.73 9.13
C LEU A 122 9.39 6.32 9.70
#